data_24e9818f2f2b92b1749a27992c14cbde
#
_entry.id   24e9818f2f2b92b1749a27992c14cbde
#
_cell.length_a   1.000
_cell.length_b   1.000
_cell.length_c   1.000
_cell.angle_alpha   90.00
_cell.angle_beta   90.00
_cell.angle_gamma   90.00
#
_symmetry.space_group_name_H-M   'P 1'
#
loop_
_entity.id
_entity.type
_entity.pdbx_description
1 polymer ?
#
loop_
_entity_poly.entity_id
_entity_poly.type
_entity_poly.pdbx_seq_one_letter_code
_entity_poly.pdbx_strand_id
1 'polypeptide(L)'
;SSTCPDCGKGLIKLGLGTQRLEEVLREELPHLDAHQIVRVDSDQISGLQDLHEILGAFGRREIRVLLGTQMIAKGLDFPGVRLVGVVSADTALQLPDFRASERTFQLVSQVAGRAGRTADGPQARVIVQSMHPDNPAVLHAAAHEWDRFAEHELAMRAGAGLPPVKRMARIVFRDR
;
A
#
# COMPACT_ATOMS: atom_id res chain seq x y z
N SER A 1 -13.02 15.52 14.81
CA SER A 1 -14.26 16.13 14.29
C SER A 1 -14.69 15.39 13.04
N SER A 2 -15.92 14.88 13.01
CA SER A 2 -16.48 14.11 11.89
C SER A 2 -17.23 15.02 10.88
N THR A 3 -17.11 16.33 11.02
CA THR A 3 -17.79 17.32 10.16
C THR A 3 -16.80 18.32 9.60
N CYS A 4 -17.02 18.75 8.35
CA CYS A 4 -16.23 19.79 7.70
C CYS A 4 -16.45 21.13 8.43
N PRO A 5 -15.39 21.86 8.82
CA PRO A 5 -15.53 23.14 9.51
C PRO A 5 -16.18 24.22 8.62
N ASP A 6 -16.01 24.13 7.30
CA ASP A 6 -16.48 25.19 6.38
C ASP A 6 -17.93 24.99 5.92
N CYS A 7 -18.38 23.76 5.69
CA CYS A 7 -19.71 23.50 5.14
C CYS A 7 -20.62 22.64 6.04
N GLY A 8 -20.16 22.21 7.21
CA GLY A 8 -20.93 21.40 8.18
C GLY A 8 -21.29 19.99 7.73
N LYS A 9 -20.91 19.56 6.52
CA LYS A 9 -21.18 18.21 6.01
C LYS A 9 -20.33 17.16 6.71
N GLY A 10 -20.88 15.97 6.90
CA GLY A 10 -20.13 14.84 7.43
C GLY A 10 -18.91 14.51 6.59
N LEU A 11 -17.78 14.33 7.23
CA LEU A 11 -16.55 13.87 6.62
C LEU A 11 -16.56 12.33 6.64
N ILE A 12 -16.44 11.73 5.49
CA ILE A 12 -16.21 10.28 5.38
C ILE A 12 -14.71 10.06 5.56
N LYS A 13 -14.33 9.27 6.56
CA LYS A 13 -12.94 8.80 6.68
C LYS A 13 -12.69 7.82 5.52
N LEU A 14 -11.95 8.28 4.53
CA LEU A 14 -11.47 7.43 3.45
C LEU A 14 -10.29 6.60 3.97
N GLY A 15 -10.44 5.28 3.84
CA GLY A 15 -9.44 4.30 4.26
C GLY A 15 -9.65 3.79 5.69
N LEU A 16 -9.51 2.49 5.84
CA LEU A 16 -9.32 1.87 7.15
C LEU A 16 -7.89 2.22 7.60
N GLY A 17 -7.76 3.04 8.63
CA GLY A 17 -6.45 3.24 9.27
C GLY A 17 -5.88 1.88 9.72
N THR A 18 -4.56 1.74 9.73
CA THR A 18 -3.88 0.51 10.17
C THR A 18 -4.34 0.04 11.54
N GLN A 19 -4.69 0.97 12.42
CA GLN A 19 -5.26 0.68 13.75
C GLN A 19 -6.62 -0.04 13.65
N ARG A 20 -7.53 0.46 12.82
CA ARG A 20 -8.84 -0.19 12.65
C ARG A 20 -8.71 -1.56 11.99
N LEU A 21 -7.78 -1.70 11.06
CA LEU A 21 -7.48 -2.98 10.44
C LEU A 21 -6.94 -3.98 11.46
N GLU A 22 -6.08 -3.55 12.37
CA GLU A 22 -5.57 -4.36 13.48
C GLU A 22 -6.71 -4.86 14.38
N GLU A 23 -7.62 -3.97 14.78
CA GLU A 23 -8.79 -4.32 15.59
C GLU A 23 -9.64 -5.41 14.91
N VAL A 24 -10.00 -5.20 13.63
CA VAL A 24 -10.76 -6.17 12.85
C VAL A 24 -10.04 -7.51 12.73
N LEU A 25 -8.75 -7.52 12.49
CA LEU A 25 -7.98 -8.77 12.39
C LEU A 25 -7.90 -9.51 13.71
N ARG A 26 -7.84 -8.82 14.83
CA ARG A 26 -7.90 -9.45 16.17
C ARG A 26 -9.27 -10.08 16.43
N GLU A 27 -10.35 -9.45 15.98
CA GLU A 27 -11.71 -10.00 16.08
C GLU A 27 -11.89 -11.22 15.19
N GLU A 28 -11.41 -11.17 13.95
CA GLU A 28 -11.57 -12.23 12.94
C GLU A 28 -10.61 -13.42 13.13
N LEU A 29 -9.51 -13.22 13.82
CA LEU A 29 -8.47 -14.23 14.04
C LEU A 29 -8.28 -14.51 15.55
N PRO A 30 -9.34 -14.95 16.27
CA PRO A 30 -9.28 -15.12 17.73
C PRO A 30 -8.34 -16.25 18.18
N HIS A 31 -7.87 -17.08 17.24
CA HIS A 31 -6.91 -18.15 17.47
C HIS A 31 -5.45 -17.66 17.46
N LEU A 32 -5.20 -16.41 17.12
CA LEU A 32 -3.88 -15.78 17.18
C LEU A 32 -3.76 -14.96 18.47
N ASP A 33 -2.64 -15.13 19.13
CA ASP A 33 -2.30 -14.32 20.30
C ASP A 33 -2.02 -12.87 19.92
N ALA A 34 -2.20 -11.95 20.86
CA ALA A 34 -2.02 -10.51 20.62
C ALA A 34 -0.65 -10.13 20.07
N HIS A 35 0.41 -10.85 20.47
CA HIS A 35 1.77 -10.63 20.02
C HIS A 35 2.05 -11.16 18.60
N GLN A 36 1.17 -11.99 18.06
CA GLN A 36 1.29 -12.55 16.71
C GLN A 36 0.72 -11.64 15.63
N ILE A 37 -0.03 -10.60 15.99
CA ILE A 37 -0.52 -9.57 15.09
C ILE A 37 0.15 -8.26 15.47
N VAL A 38 1.08 -7.79 14.65
CA VAL A 38 1.90 -6.62 14.95
C VAL A 38 1.71 -5.56 13.88
N ARG A 39 1.49 -4.33 14.33
CA ARG A 39 1.39 -3.15 13.48
C ARG A 39 2.69 -2.36 13.50
N VAL A 40 3.15 -1.99 12.32
CA VAL A 40 4.39 -1.25 12.09
C VAL A 40 4.03 0.09 11.47
N ASP A 41 3.90 1.10 12.32
CA ASP A 41 3.66 2.49 11.91
C ASP A 41 4.77 3.40 12.42
N SER A 42 4.95 4.53 11.73
CA SER A 42 5.93 5.55 12.13
C SER A 42 5.76 6.04 13.56
N ASP A 43 4.55 5.93 14.12
CA ASP A 43 4.23 6.39 15.48
C ASP A 43 4.55 5.33 16.56
N GLN A 44 4.74 4.08 16.16
CA GLN A 44 5.01 2.97 17.08
C GLN A 44 6.46 2.52 17.10
N ILE A 45 7.22 2.86 16.06
CA ILE A 45 8.62 2.48 15.94
C ILE A 45 9.47 3.61 16.47
N SER A 46 10.14 3.40 17.59
CA SER A 46 11.05 4.36 18.19
C SER A 46 12.42 4.40 17.49
N GLY A 47 12.74 3.41 16.65
CA GLY A 47 14.01 3.36 15.93
C GLY A 47 14.17 2.21 14.94
N LEU A 48 15.26 2.23 14.21
CA LEU A 48 15.63 1.17 13.25
C LEU A 48 15.85 -0.18 13.93
N GLN A 49 16.21 -0.19 15.20
CA GLN A 49 16.48 -1.41 15.97
C GLN A 49 15.18 -2.16 16.26
N ASP A 50 14.13 -1.44 16.69
CA ASP A 50 12.82 -2.03 16.94
C ASP A 50 12.24 -2.65 15.67
N LEU A 51 12.37 -1.95 14.53
CA LEU A 51 11.97 -2.48 13.24
C LEU A 51 12.71 -3.79 12.91
N HIS A 52 14.01 -3.84 13.15
CA HIS A 52 14.83 -5.02 12.86
C HIS A 52 14.41 -6.23 13.72
N GLU A 53 14.08 -6.01 14.98
CA GLU A 53 13.59 -7.05 15.88
C GLU A 53 12.22 -7.59 15.45
N ILE A 54 11.28 -6.70 15.11
CA ILE A 54 9.95 -7.08 14.59
C ILE A 54 10.08 -7.90 13.30
N LEU A 55 10.90 -7.45 12.37
CA LEU A 55 11.11 -8.15 11.10
C LEU A 55 11.82 -9.50 11.29
N GLY A 56 12.74 -9.58 12.25
CA GLY A 56 13.38 -10.83 12.65
C GLY A 56 12.37 -11.84 13.24
N ALA A 57 11.50 -11.38 14.13
CA ALA A 57 10.43 -12.19 14.73
C ALA A 57 9.41 -12.66 13.67
N PHE A 58 9.08 -11.78 12.71
CA PHE A 58 8.23 -12.16 11.58
C PHE A 58 8.90 -13.22 10.68
N GLY A 59 10.19 -13.07 10.40
CA GLY A 59 10.96 -14.06 9.65
C GLY A 59 11.03 -15.44 10.35
N ARG A 60 11.11 -15.46 11.69
CA ARG A 60 11.06 -16.69 12.52
C ARG A 60 9.64 -17.21 12.73
N ARG A 61 8.60 -16.55 12.16
CA ARG A 61 7.17 -16.90 12.28
C ARG A 61 6.60 -16.77 13.70
N GLU A 62 7.25 -16.06 14.58
CA GLU A 62 6.76 -15.68 15.90
C GLU A 62 5.61 -14.67 15.74
N ILE A 63 5.76 -13.74 14.81
CA ILE A 63 4.69 -12.87 14.31
C ILE A 63 4.07 -13.54 13.09
N ARG A 64 2.75 -13.66 13.07
CA ARG A 64 1.98 -14.30 12.00
C ARG A 64 1.37 -13.31 11.02
N VAL A 65 1.01 -12.12 11.51
CA VAL A 65 0.43 -11.04 10.73
C VAL A 65 1.23 -9.77 10.99
N LEU A 66 1.77 -9.20 9.93
CA LEU A 66 2.46 -7.92 9.97
C LEU A 66 1.64 -6.88 9.21
N LEU A 67 1.23 -5.84 9.90
CA LEU A 67 0.45 -4.73 9.36
C LEU A 67 1.34 -3.51 9.23
N GLY A 68 1.13 -2.72 8.20
CA GLY A 68 1.82 -1.44 8.09
C GLY A 68 1.50 -0.72 6.78
N THR A 69 2.15 0.41 6.63
CA THR A 69 2.05 1.24 5.42
C THR A 69 3.05 0.77 4.35
N GLN A 70 3.22 1.54 3.29
CA GLN A 70 4.15 1.26 2.21
C GLN A 70 5.60 0.98 2.67
N MET A 71 5.95 1.38 3.91
CA MET A 71 7.30 1.15 4.47
C MET A 71 7.65 -0.33 4.56
N ILE A 72 6.70 -1.19 4.96
CA ILE A 72 6.94 -2.64 5.04
C ILE A 72 6.93 -3.34 3.67
N ALA A 73 6.40 -2.68 2.64
CA ALA A 73 6.42 -3.23 1.28
C ALA A 73 7.79 -3.08 0.60
N LYS A 74 8.66 -2.19 1.10
CA LYS A 74 9.95 -1.91 0.48
C LYS A 74 11.07 -2.79 1.06
N GLY A 75 11.74 -3.52 0.19
CA GLY A 75 13.03 -4.16 0.52
C GLY A 75 12.99 -5.46 1.33
N LEU A 76 11.83 -5.90 1.81
CA LEU A 76 11.71 -7.08 2.65
C LEU A 76 11.37 -8.31 1.80
N ASP A 77 12.21 -9.34 1.91
CA ASP A 77 11.98 -10.65 1.31
C ASP A 77 11.75 -11.69 2.41
N PHE A 78 10.52 -12.18 2.50
CA PHE A 78 10.15 -13.20 3.47
C PHE A 78 9.65 -14.45 2.73
N PRO A 79 10.48 -15.45 2.55
CA PRO A 79 10.11 -16.66 1.80
C PRO A 79 8.97 -17.46 2.44
N GLY A 80 8.65 -17.18 3.71
CA GLY A 80 7.55 -17.81 4.42
C GLY A 80 6.19 -17.12 4.29
N VAL A 81 6.10 -15.97 3.63
CA VAL A 81 4.84 -15.23 3.45
C VAL A 81 3.98 -15.91 2.39
N ARG A 82 2.77 -16.28 2.78
CA ARG A 82 1.79 -16.96 1.90
C ARG A 82 0.64 -16.08 1.44
N LEU A 83 0.41 -14.98 2.12
CA LEU A 83 -0.64 -14.02 1.79
C LEU A 83 -0.11 -12.61 1.96
N VAL A 84 -0.34 -11.79 0.95
CA VAL A 84 -0.13 -10.35 1.03
C VAL A 84 -1.43 -9.65 0.68
N GLY A 85 -1.89 -8.75 1.54
CA GLY A 85 -3.09 -7.94 1.35
C GLY A 85 -2.74 -6.47 1.13
N VAL A 86 -3.30 -5.87 0.09
CA VAL A 86 -3.33 -4.41 -0.09
C VAL A 86 -4.75 -3.94 0.22
N VAL A 87 -4.90 -3.30 1.37
CA VAL A 87 -6.19 -2.75 1.78
C VAL A 87 -6.30 -1.33 1.26
N SER A 88 -7.26 -1.09 0.36
CA SER A 88 -7.50 0.20 -0.29
C SER A 88 -6.33 0.70 -1.15
N ALA A 89 -6.14 0.06 -2.31
CA ALA A 89 -5.21 0.56 -3.34
C ALA A 89 -5.59 1.97 -3.86
N ASP A 90 -6.85 2.35 -3.68
CA ASP A 90 -7.41 3.64 -4.12
C ASP A 90 -6.87 4.85 -3.36
N THR A 91 -6.36 4.66 -2.16
CA THR A 91 -5.85 5.79 -1.33
C THR A 91 -4.78 6.58 -2.08
N ALA A 92 -3.90 5.90 -2.82
CA ALA A 92 -2.88 6.56 -3.62
C ALA A 92 -3.47 7.22 -4.87
N LEU A 93 -4.50 6.61 -5.49
CA LEU A 93 -5.16 7.14 -6.69
C LEU A 93 -5.92 8.43 -6.43
N GLN A 94 -6.41 8.65 -5.21
CA GLN A 94 -7.18 9.83 -4.83
C GLN A 94 -6.31 11.06 -4.52
N LEU A 95 -4.98 10.91 -4.49
CA LEU A 95 -4.10 12.04 -4.27
C LEU A 95 -4.11 12.97 -5.49
N PRO A 96 -4.18 14.29 -5.31
CA PRO A 96 -4.11 15.27 -6.39
C PRO A 96 -2.66 15.42 -6.89
N ASP A 97 -2.10 14.35 -7.41
CA ASP A 97 -0.74 14.26 -7.93
C ASP A 97 -0.79 13.49 -9.25
N PHE A 98 -0.19 14.06 -10.31
CA PHE A 98 -0.14 13.42 -11.61
C PHE A 98 0.57 12.05 -11.61
N ARG A 99 1.30 11.73 -10.55
CA ARG A 99 1.96 10.43 -10.33
C ARG A 99 1.11 9.45 -9.53
N ALA A 100 -0.12 9.77 -9.21
CA ALA A 100 -0.97 8.92 -8.37
C ALA A 100 -1.12 7.50 -8.95
N SER A 101 -1.41 7.39 -10.25
CA SER A 101 -1.50 6.11 -10.97
C SER A 101 -0.17 5.36 -10.97
N GLU A 102 0.94 6.04 -11.26
CA GLU A 102 2.28 5.43 -11.23
C GLU A 102 2.63 4.87 -9.85
N ARG A 103 2.36 5.63 -8.78
CA ARG A 103 2.61 5.17 -7.41
C ARG A 103 1.75 3.97 -7.04
N THR A 104 0.49 3.95 -7.48
CA THR A 104 -0.41 2.82 -7.27
C THR A 104 0.09 1.59 -8.01
N PHE A 105 0.46 1.73 -9.29
CA PHE A 105 1.05 0.66 -10.07
C PHE A 105 2.32 0.10 -9.38
N GLN A 106 3.23 0.97 -8.95
CA GLN A 106 4.46 0.57 -8.26
C GLN A 106 4.16 -0.18 -6.97
N LEU A 107 3.22 0.31 -6.15
CA LEU A 107 2.84 -0.34 -4.91
C LEU A 107 2.29 -1.75 -5.16
N VAL A 108 1.30 -1.88 -6.06
CA VAL A 108 0.66 -3.16 -6.35
C VAL A 108 1.65 -4.13 -6.99
N SER A 109 2.47 -3.69 -7.95
CA SER A 109 3.51 -4.52 -8.59
C SER A 109 4.57 -4.97 -7.59
N GLN A 110 4.98 -4.10 -6.67
CA GLN A 110 5.95 -4.43 -5.64
C GLN A 110 5.43 -5.52 -4.70
N VAL A 111 4.18 -5.41 -4.29
CA VAL A 111 3.50 -6.38 -3.42
C VAL A 111 3.28 -7.69 -4.17
N ALA A 112 2.83 -7.63 -5.43
CA ALA A 112 2.62 -8.80 -6.28
C ALA A 112 3.92 -9.58 -6.51
N GLY A 113 5.04 -8.88 -6.72
CA GLY A 113 6.36 -9.50 -6.89
C GLY A 113 6.92 -10.18 -5.63
N ARG A 114 6.33 -9.96 -4.45
CA ARG A 114 6.73 -10.63 -3.20
C ARG A 114 6.09 -12.00 -3.01
N ALA A 115 4.94 -12.22 -3.62
CA ALA A 115 4.16 -13.45 -3.47
C ALA A 115 4.66 -14.63 -4.32
N GLY A 116 5.65 -14.48 -5.17
CA GLY A 116 6.03 -15.48 -6.16
C GLY A 116 7.36 -16.23 -5.98
N ARG A 117 8.09 -16.03 -4.88
CA ARG A 117 9.51 -16.43 -4.81
C ARG A 117 9.85 -17.71 -4.05
N THR A 118 8.90 -18.60 -3.79
CA THR A 118 9.23 -19.92 -3.26
C THR A 118 9.35 -20.92 -4.41
N ALA A 119 10.57 -21.34 -4.70
CA ALA A 119 10.85 -22.31 -5.77
C ALA A 119 10.17 -23.68 -5.55
N ASP A 120 9.86 -24.05 -4.29
CA ASP A 120 9.36 -25.38 -3.91
C ASP A 120 8.15 -25.36 -2.96
N GLY A 121 7.39 -24.26 -2.88
CA GLY A 121 6.25 -24.13 -1.97
C GLY A 121 4.96 -23.70 -2.65
N PRO A 122 3.79 -23.83 -1.97
CA PRO A 122 2.53 -23.31 -2.50
C PRO A 122 2.66 -21.82 -2.79
N GLN A 123 2.23 -21.41 -3.98
CA GLN A 123 2.28 -20.02 -4.43
C GLN A 123 1.64 -19.10 -3.39
N ALA A 124 2.34 -18.04 -3.03
CA ALA A 124 1.77 -17.00 -2.19
C ALA A 124 0.67 -16.26 -2.96
N ARG A 125 -0.39 -15.90 -2.25
CA ARG A 125 -1.53 -15.15 -2.81
C ARG A 125 -1.35 -13.68 -2.54
N VAL A 126 -1.71 -12.85 -3.53
CA VAL A 126 -1.86 -11.41 -3.35
C VAL A 126 -3.33 -11.05 -3.51
N ILE A 127 -3.86 -10.33 -2.56
CA ILE A 127 -5.22 -9.79 -2.62
C ILE A 127 -5.10 -8.27 -2.61
N VAL A 128 -5.62 -7.64 -3.63
CA VAL A 128 -5.68 -6.18 -3.76
C VAL A 128 -7.13 -5.76 -3.67
N GLN A 129 -7.47 -5.02 -2.63
CA GLN A 129 -8.79 -4.41 -2.49
C GLN A 129 -8.79 -3.04 -3.16
N SER A 130 -9.74 -2.83 -4.07
CA SER A 130 -9.95 -1.57 -4.76
C SER A 130 -11.43 -1.33 -5.03
N MET A 131 -11.88 -0.09 -4.96
CA MET A 131 -13.21 0.33 -5.41
C MET A 131 -13.24 0.54 -6.93
N HIS A 132 -12.06 0.62 -7.56
CA HIS A 132 -11.86 0.79 -9.00
C HIS A 132 -10.93 -0.31 -9.54
N PRO A 133 -11.36 -1.60 -9.51
CA PRO A 133 -10.51 -2.72 -9.94
C PRO A 133 -10.13 -2.64 -11.42
N ASP A 134 -10.94 -1.96 -12.23
CA ASP A 134 -10.68 -1.76 -13.66
C ASP A 134 -9.73 -0.57 -13.95
N ASN A 135 -9.27 0.12 -12.91
CA ASN A 135 -8.28 1.19 -13.10
C ASN A 135 -6.98 0.60 -13.70
N PRO A 136 -6.46 1.18 -14.79
CA PRO A 136 -5.27 0.66 -15.49
C PRO A 136 -4.07 0.43 -14.56
N ALA A 137 -3.87 1.29 -13.55
CA ALA A 137 -2.78 1.12 -12.60
C ALA A 137 -2.93 -0.15 -11.74
N VAL A 138 -4.15 -0.50 -11.35
CA VAL A 138 -4.44 -1.71 -10.56
C VAL A 138 -4.42 -2.94 -11.47
N LEU A 139 -5.14 -2.88 -12.61
CA LEU A 139 -5.31 -3.98 -13.54
C LEU A 139 -3.96 -4.47 -14.10
N HIS A 140 -3.17 -3.54 -14.68
CA HIS A 140 -1.89 -3.88 -15.28
C HIS A 140 -0.82 -4.27 -14.24
N ALA A 141 -0.88 -3.68 -13.03
CA ALA A 141 0.01 -4.09 -11.96
C ALA A 141 -0.26 -5.53 -11.50
N ALA A 142 -1.53 -5.91 -11.36
CA ALA A 142 -1.92 -7.27 -11.01
C ALA A 142 -1.53 -8.31 -12.09
N ALA A 143 -1.53 -7.89 -13.36
CA ALA A 143 -1.14 -8.72 -14.49
C ALA A 143 0.38 -8.68 -14.80
N HIS A 144 1.18 -7.89 -14.07
CA HIS A 144 2.59 -7.63 -14.35
C HIS A 144 2.87 -7.03 -15.75
N GLU A 145 1.92 -6.26 -16.28
CA GLU A 145 1.96 -5.67 -17.61
C GLU A 145 2.52 -4.23 -17.59
N TRP A 146 3.81 -4.09 -17.29
CA TRP A 146 4.46 -2.78 -17.23
C TRP A 146 4.32 -1.96 -18.53
N ASP A 147 4.57 -2.59 -19.66
CA ASP A 147 4.58 -1.87 -20.95
C ASP A 147 3.20 -1.29 -21.27
N ARG A 148 2.14 -2.05 -21.07
CA ARG A 148 0.76 -1.60 -21.26
C ARG A 148 0.38 -0.47 -20.32
N PHE A 149 0.79 -0.57 -19.06
CA PHE A 149 0.59 0.53 -18.11
C PHE A 149 1.33 1.78 -18.57
N ALA A 150 2.61 1.65 -18.97
CA ALA A 150 3.43 2.77 -19.39
C ALA A 150 2.87 3.47 -20.65
N GLU A 151 2.43 2.70 -21.63
CA GLU A 151 1.77 3.23 -22.84
C GLU A 151 0.52 4.02 -22.50
N HIS A 152 -0.36 3.45 -21.66
CA HIS A 152 -1.59 4.11 -21.22
C HIS A 152 -1.30 5.41 -20.46
N GLU A 153 -0.40 5.36 -19.49
CA GLU A 153 -0.04 6.51 -18.64
C GLU A 153 0.62 7.63 -19.46
N LEU A 154 1.50 7.29 -20.40
CA LEU A 154 2.13 8.27 -21.27
C LEU A 154 1.14 8.94 -22.22
N ALA A 155 0.17 8.20 -22.75
CA ALA A 155 -0.89 8.76 -23.57
C ALA A 155 -1.77 9.75 -22.79
N MET A 156 -2.15 9.39 -21.55
CA MET A 156 -2.90 10.27 -20.65
C MET A 156 -2.13 11.54 -20.31
N ARG A 157 -0.85 11.42 -19.99
CA ARG A 157 0.03 12.57 -19.68
C ARG A 157 0.23 13.46 -20.89
N ALA A 158 0.37 12.90 -22.09
CA ALA A 158 0.46 13.67 -23.31
C ALA A 158 -0.80 14.50 -23.57
N GLY A 159 -1.97 13.90 -23.44
CA GLY A 159 -3.25 14.59 -23.59
C GLY A 159 -3.45 15.73 -22.58
N ALA A 160 -3.01 15.52 -21.33
CA ALA A 160 -3.10 16.49 -20.25
C ALA A 160 -1.94 17.51 -20.21
N GLY A 161 -0.93 17.37 -21.09
CA GLY A 161 0.24 18.24 -21.08
C GLY A 161 1.11 18.12 -19.83
N LEU A 162 1.22 16.91 -19.28
CA LEU A 162 1.96 16.61 -18.07
C LEU A 162 3.37 16.03 -18.36
N PRO A 163 4.28 16.02 -17.38
CA PRO A 163 5.57 15.35 -17.53
C PRO A 163 5.41 13.85 -17.86
N PRO A 164 6.27 13.27 -18.70
CA PRO A 164 7.51 13.83 -19.25
C PRO A 164 7.33 14.66 -20.52
N VAL A 165 6.11 14.70 -21.09
CA VAL A 165 5.84 15.39 -22.39
C VAL A 165 6.04 16.90 -22.27
N LYS A 166 5.62 17.49 -21.16
CA LYS A 166 5.91 18.90 -20.83
C LYS A 166 6.61 19.01 -19.47
N ARG A 167 7.33 20.10 -19.29
CA ARG A 167 7.98 20.42 -18.03
C ARG A 167 6.99 21.08 -17.08
N MET A 168 7.06 20.73 -15.80
CA MET A 168 6.26 21.33 -14.74
C MET A 168 7.16 21.74 -13.59
N ALA A 169 6.90 22.92 -13.01
CA ALA A 169 7.53 23.39 -11.79
C ALA A 169 6.43 23.63 -10.72
N ARG A 170 6.67 23.15 -9.50
CA ARG A 170 5.80 23.41 -8.36
C ARG A 170 6.53 24.36 -7.40
N ILE A 171 5.94 25.52 -7.15
CA ILE A 171 6.44 26.50 -6.17
C ILE A 171 5.53 26.42 -4.95
N VAL A 172 6.11 26.19 -3.78
CA VAL A 172 5.37 26.10 -2.52
C VAL A 172 5.81 27.24 -1.62
N PHE A 173 4.90 28.15 -1.32
CA PHE A 173 5.08 29.19 -0.31
C PHE A 173 4.55 28.62 1.01
N ARG A 174 5.34 28.76 2.08
CA ARG A 174 4.91 28.46 3.44
C ARG A 174 5.06 29.71 4.26
N ASP A 175 3.97 30.15 4.85
CA ASP A 175 3.98 31.14 5.90
C ASP A 175 4.45 30.49 7.20
N ARG A 176 5.17 31.25 8.05
CA ARG A 176 5.73 30.78 9.32
C ARG A 176 4.81 31.11 10.45
#